data_78bb5e22d5125c55e0590f42e162a8f8
#
_entry.id   78bb5e22d5125c55e0590f42e162a8f8
#
_cell.length_a   1.000
_cell.length_b   1.000
_cell.length_c   1.000
_cell.angle_alpha   90.00
_cell.angle_beta   90.00
_cell.angle_gamma   90.00
#
_symmetry.space_group_name_H-M   'P 1'
#
loop_
_entity.id
_entity.type
_entity.pdbx_description
1 polymer ?
#
loop_
_entity_poly.entity_id
_entity_poly.type
_entity_poly.pdbx_seq_one_letter_code
_entity_poly.pdbx_strand_id
1 'polypeptide(L)'
;MPGMKANMECAWEEHTRHEFSTKDLEATLATMAEGAYVNHIPVMTGGAGKAGLREFYGRQFIPCMPPDTTLTLVARTVGEEQLVDELIFSFTHTQEMPWMLPGIAPTQRRVEVPLVAVVGFREGKVACERVYWDQASVLKQIGLLTDASLPVCGAETASKVLAQARGTAAGKK
;
A
#
# COMPACT_ATOMS: atom_id res chain seq x y z
N MET A 1 -9.77 11.85 21.34
CA MET A 1 -11.16 12.30 21.11
C MET A 1 -11.80 11.38 20.06
N PRO A 2 -12.94 10.73 20.32
CA PRO A 2 -13.55 9.75 19.40
C PRO A 2 -13.82 10.30 18.00
N GLY A 3 -14.28 11.53 17.87
CA GLY A 3 -14.61 12.12 16.56
C GLY A 3 -13.40 12.35 15.64
N MET A 4 -12.21 12.61 16.17
CA MET A 4 -11.02 12.87 15.36
C MET A 4 -10.45 11.58 14.76
N LYS A 5 -10.52 10.48 15.51
CA LYS A 5 -10.12 9.14 15.02
C LYS A 5 -11.04 8.67 13.90
N ALA A 6 -12.35 8.77 14.08
CA ALA A 6 -13.33 8.43 13.05
C ALA A 6 -13.14 9.27 11.76
N ASN A 7 -12.77 10.55 11.89
CA ASN A 7 -12.48 11.41 10.74
C ASN A 7 -11.24 10.96 9.97
N MET A 8 -10.17 10.48 10.64
CA MET A 8 -8.97 9.96 9.96
C MET A 8 -9.27 8.66 9.22
N GLU A 9 -10.06 7.76 9.83
CA GLU A 9 -10.48 6.52 9.18
C GLU A 9 -11.29 6.80 7.91
N CYS A 10 -12.31 7.66 8.01
CA CYS A 10 -13.13 8.05 6.86
C CYS A 10 -12.29 8.72 5.75
N ALA A 11 -11.37 9.62 6.12
CA ALA A 11 -10.51 10.31 5.15
C ALA A 11 -9.57 9.32 4.43
N TRP A 12 -9.03 8.35 5.15
CA TRP A 12 -8.18 7.31 4.57
C TRP A 12 -8.97 6.34 3.68
N GLU A 13 -10.14 5.92 4.10
CA GLU A 13 -11.02 5.06 3.30
C GLU A 13 -11.50 5.76 2.02
N GLU A 14 -11.80 7.05 2.08
CA GLU A 14 -12.14 7.84 0.90
C GLU A 14 -10.95 7.95 -0.05
N HIS A 15 -9.76 8.25 0.47
CA HIS A 15 -8.53 8.33 -0.31
C HIS A 15 -8.24 7.02 -1.06
N THR A 16 -8.16 5.90 -0.34
CA THR A 16 -7.90 4.57 -0.93
C THR A 16 -9.00 4.13 -1.89
N ARG A 17 -10.24 4.50 -1.65
CA ARG A 17 -11.34 4.25 -2.60
C ARG A 17 -11.09 4.95 -3.94
N HIS A 18 -10.58 6.19 -3.92
CA HIS A 18 -10.24 6.90 -5.16
C HIS A 18 -9.04 6.30 -5.89
N GLU A 19 -8.06 5.78 -5.17
CA GLU A 19 -6.90 5.11 -5.76
C GLU A 19 -7.25 3.77 -6.43
N PHE A 20 -7.99 2.91 -5.71
CA PHE A 20 -8.16 1.50 -6.09
C PHE A 20 -9.51 1.19 -6.75
N SER A 21 -10.58 1.89 -6.36
CA SER A 21 -11.93 1.60 -6.83
C SER A 21 -12.38 2.54 -7.95
N THR A 22 -12.43 3.84 -7.70
CA THR A 22 -12.86 4.80 -8.72
C THR A 22 -11.76 5.18 -9.69
N LYS A 23 -10.49 5.00 -9.29
CA LYS A 23 -9.28 5.35 -10.07
C LYS A 23 -9.33 6.80 -10.56
N ASP A 24 -9.75 7.69 -9.67
CA ASP A 24 -9.96 9.12 -9.96
C ASP A 24 -8.80 9.94 -9.41
N LEU A 25 -7.94 10.42 -10.29
CA LEU A 25 -6.76 11.23 -9.95
C LEU A 25 -7.13 12.52 -9.21
N GLU A 26 -8.11 13.27 -9.71
CA GLU A 26 -8.47 14.56 -9.13
C GLU A 26 -9.10 14.39 -7.74
N ALA A 27 -9.96 13.39 -7.59
CA ALA A 27 -10.54 13.04 -6.30
C ALA A 27 -9.46 12.55 -5.31
N THR A 28 -8.50 11.71 -5.74
CA THR A 28 -7.36 11.30 -4.91
C THR A 28 -6.57 12.51 -4.42
N LEU A 29 -6.19 13.42 -5.32
CA LEU A 29 -5.44 14.63 -4.95
C LEU A 29 -6.24 15.57 -4.04
N ALA A 30 -7.56 15.63 -4.17
CA ALA A 30 -8.42 16.48 -3.33
C ALA A 30 -8.46 16.03 -1.86
N THR A 31 -8.23 14.75 -1.59
CA THR A 31 -8.13 14.21 -0.22
C THR A 31 -6.79 14.51 0.46
N MET A 32 -5.80 15.00 -0.28
CA MET A 32 -4.46 15.27 0.24
C MET A 32 -4.30 16.72 0.71
N ALA A 33 -3.51 16.91 1.76
CA ALA A 33 -3.16 18.23 2.29
C ALA A 33 -2.17 18.94 1.37
N GLU A 34 -2.11 20.28 1.48
CA GLU A 34 -1.08 21.04 0.79
C GLU A 34 0.32 20.62 1.28
N GLY A 35 1.26 20.43 0.34
CA GLY A 35 2.61 19.97 0.65
C GLY A 35 2.70 18.50 1.10
N ALA A 36 1.64 17.71 0.88
CA ALA A 36 1.65 16.28 1.17
C ALA A 36 2.72 15.52 0.35
N TYR A 37 3.10 14.34 0.85
CA TYR A 37 4.02 13.45 0.14
C TYR A 37 3.63 11.99 0.27
N VAL A 38 4.06 11.19 -0.70
CA VAL A 38 4.03 9.73 -0.69
C VAL A 38 5.45 9.20 -0.84
N ASN A 39 5.80 8.20 -0.05
CA ASN A 39 7.10 7.52 -0.14
C ASN A 39 6.91 6.02 0.01
N HIS A 40 7.20 5.29 -1.03
CA HIS A 40 7.31 3.84 -1.06
C HIS A 40 8.74 3.44 -0.70
N ILE A 41 8.94 3.08 0.55
CA ILE A 41 10.27 2.95 1.17
C ILE A 41 11.20 1.97 0.43
N PRO A 42 10.76 0.76 0.01
CA PRO A 42 11.69 -0.22 -0.56
C PRO A 42 12.35 0.21 -1.88
N VAL A 43 11.70 1.08 -2.65
CA VAL A 43 12.16 1.49 -4.00
C VAL A 43 12.24 3.01 -4.17
N MET A 44 11.96 3.77 -3.11
CA MET A 44 12.02 5.24 -3.07
C MET A 44 11.17 5.93 -4.14
N THR A 45 10.04 5.32 -4.51
CA THR A 45 9.07 5.91 -5.42
C THR A 45 8.02 6.71 -4.66
N GLY A 46 7.34 7.62 -5.35
CA GLY A 46 6.34 8.50 -4.77
C GLY A 46 6.42 9.90 -5.34
N GLY A 47 5.90 10.87 -4.60
CA GLY A 47 5.92 12.26 -5.00
C GLY A 47 5.72 13.20 -3.81
N ALA A 48 6.11 14.45 -3.96
CA ALA A 48 5.91 15.48 -2.96
C ALA A 48 5.31 16.75 -3.58
N GLY A 49 4.40 17.37 -2.85
CA GLY A 49 3.66 18.55 -3.31
C GLY A 49 2.73 18.24 -4.49
N LYS A 50 1.92 19.22 -4.87
CA LYS A 50 0.86 19.04 -5.88
C LYS A 50 1.36 18.49 -7.22
N ALA A 51 2.49 18.99 -7.72
CA ALA A 51 3.04 18.57 -9.02
C ALA A 51 3.61 17.15 -8.94
N GLY A 52 4.41 16.85 -7.91
CA GLY A 52 5.00 15.51 -7.73
C GLY A 52 3.96 14.42 -7.48
N LEU A 53 2.93 14.72 -6.69
CA LEU A 53 1.82 13.80 -6.45
C LEU A 53 0.98 13.56 -7.70
N ARG A 54 0.73 14.60 -8.51
CA ARG A 54 0.03 14.45 -9.78
C ARG A 54 0.78 13.58 -10.77
N GLU A 55 2.09 13.74 -10.86
CA GLU A 55 2.95 12.89 -11.69
C GLU A 55 2.93 11.43 -11.20
N PHE A 56 3.10 11.24 -9.89
CA PHE A 56 3.11 9.91 -9.28
C PHE A 56 1.77 9.18 -9.46
N TYR A 57 0.67 9.76 -8.98
CA TYR A 57 -0.65 9.11 -9.06
C TYR A 57 -1.15 8.98 -10.49
N GLY A 58 -0.93 10.01 -11.32
CA GLY A 58 -1.47 10.06 -12.67
C GLY A 58 -0.75 9.20 -13.69
N ARG A 59 0.54 8.89 -13.47
CA ARG A 59 1.34 8.13 -14.45
C ARG A 59 1.95 6.86 -13.91
N GLN A 60 2.29 6.82 -12.63
CA GLN A 60 3.06 5.70 -12.07
C GLN A 60 2.21 4.76 -11.21
N PHE A 61 1.13 5.25 -10.58
CA PHE A 61 0.36 4.48 -9.61
C PHE A 61 -1.02 4.05 -10.14
N ILE A 62 -1.97 4.96 -10.28
CA ILE A 62 -3.37 4.62 -10.62
C ILE A 62 -3.49 3.82 -11.93
N PRO A 63 -2.90 4.26 -13.07
CA PRO A 63 -3.01 3.53 -14.33
C PRO A 63 -2.17 2.24 -14.36
N CYS A 64 -1.21 2.10 -13.45
CA CYS A 64 -0.29 0.97 -13.37
C CYS A 64 -0.68 -0.06 -12.32
N MET A 65 -1.92 -0.04 -11.86
CA MET A 65 -2.45 -1.00 -10.89
C MET A 65 -3.06 -2.21 -11.62
N PRO A 66 -2.52 -3.42 -11.41
CA PRO A 66 -3.09 -4.63 -12.02
C PRO A 66 -4.58 -4.78 -11.71
N PRO A 67 -5.40 -5.29 -12.65
CA PRO A 67 -6.85 -5.31 -12.50
C PRO A 67 -7.36 -6.27 -11.40
N ASP A 68 -6.56 -7.27 -11.03
CA ASP A 68 -6.86 -8.24 -9.96
C ASP A 68 -6.27 -7.85 -8.61
N THR A 69 -5.81 -6.61 -8.45
CA THR A 69 -5.25 -6.11 -7.20
C THR A 69 -6.29 -6.16 -6.08
N THR A 70 -5.88 -6.69 -4.94
CA THR A 70 -6.68 -6.71 -3.71
C THR A 70 -5.88 -6.24 -2.51
N LEU A 71 -6.56 -5.54 -1.59
CA LEU A 71 -6.04 -5.15 -0.29
C LEU A 71 -6.90 -5.83 0.79
N THR A 72 -6.26 -6.67 1.61
CA THR A 72 -6.92 -7.30 2.74
C THR A 72 -6.40 -6.69 4.03
N LEU A 73 -7.23 -5.91 4.71
CA LEU A 73 -6.87 -5.30 5.98
C LEU A 73 -6.69 -6.39 7.05
N VAL A 74 -5.53 -6.40 7.69
CA VAL A 74 -5.20 -7.30 8.82
C VAL A 74 -5.47 -6.61 10.14
N ALA A 75 -4.93 -5.40 10.30
CA ALA A 75 -5.09 -4.59 11.50
C ALA A 75 -4.98 -3.10 11.17
N ARG A 76 -5.70 -2.27 11.96
CA ARG A 76 -5.59 -0.82 11.91
C ARG A 76 -5.32 -0.27 13.30
N THR A 77 -4.37 0.63 13.40
CA THR A 77 -4.08 1.39 14.61
C THR A 77 -4.28 2.88 14.33
N VAL A 78 -5.11 3.55 15.13
CA VAL A 78 -5.40 4.98 14.97
C VAL A 78 -4.85 5.74 16.16
N GLY A 79 -3.85 6.59 15.91
CA GLY A 79 -3.25 7.49 16.88
C GLY A 79 -3.96 8.85 16.96
N GLU A 80 -3.24 9.89 17.31
CA GLU A 80 -3.77 11.26 17.39
C GLU A 80 -3.71 11.98 16.04
N GLU A 81 -2.61 11.82 15.29
CA GLU A 81 -2.35 12.48 14.01
C GLU A 81 -1.98 11.49 12.91
N GLN A 82 -1.99 10.19 13.21
CA GLN A 82 -1.49 9.15 12.33
C GLN A 82 -2.33 7.89 12.45
N LEU A 83 -2.48 7.21 11.32
CA LEU A 83 -3.09 5.89 11.18
C LEU A 83 -2.04 4.93 10.63
N VAL A 84 -2.08 3.69 11.09
CA VAL A 84 -1.25 2.62 10.54
C VAL A 84 -2.15 1.46 10.15
N ASP A 85 -2.08 1.06 8.88
CA ASP A 85 -2.71 -0.13 8.35
C ASP A 85 -1.67 -1.21 8.08
N GLU A 86 -1.90 -2.39 8.62
CA GLU A 86 -1.26 -3.63 8.21
C GLU A 86 -2.22 -4.37 7.26
N LEU A 87 -1.76 -4.66 6.06
CA LEU A 87 -2.58 -5.33 5.04
C LEU A 87 -1.80 -6.38 4.27
N ILE A 88 -2.53 -7.26 3.60
CA ILE A 88 -1.97 -8.09 2.54
C ILE A 88 -2.31 -7.45 1.21
N PHE A 89 -1.28 -7.12 0.45
CA PHE A 89 -1.36 -6.61 -0.90
C PHE A 89 -1.14 -7.77 -1.88
N SER A 90 -2.10 -7.99 -2.77
CA SER A 90 -2.07 -9.12 -3.70
C SER A 90 -2.38 -8.68 -5.11
N PHE A 91 -1.62 -9.17 -6.09
CA PHE A 91 -1.81 -8.86 -7.51
C PHE A 91 -1.15 -9.92 -8.40
N THR A 92 -1.53 -9.96 -9.66
CA THR A 92 -0.74 -10.64 -10.71
C THR A 92 0.03 -9.59 -11.52
N HIS A 93 1.33 -9.76 -11.67
CA HIS A 93 2.21 -8.81 -12.36
C HIS A 93 1.98 -8.86 -13.87
N THR A 94 0.82 -8.34 -14.31
CA THR A 94 0.36 -8.37 -15.72
C THR A 94 0.73 -7.13 -16.51
N GLN A 95 1.18 -6.07 -15.85
CA GLN A 95 1.56 -4.79 -16.44
C GLN A 95 2.75 -4.18 -15.70
N GLU A 96 3.38 -3.15 -16.28
CA GLU A 96 4.44 -2.42 -15.61
C GLU A 96 3.91 -1.73 -14.35
N MET A 97 4.66 -1.83 -13.27
CA MET A 97 4.34 -1.25 -11.96
C MET A 97 5.52 -0.40 -11.49
N PRO A 98 5.76 0.78 -12.08
CA PRO A 98 6.95 1.59 -11.79
C PRO A 98 7.03 2.03 -10.33
N TRP A 99 5.92 2.05 -9.63
CA TRP A 99 5.86 2.40 -8.21
C TRP A 99 6.34 1.29 -7.26
N MET A 100 6.29 0.01 -7.66
CA MET A 100 6.72 -1.16 -6.86
C MET A 100 7.87 -1.94 -7.51
N LEU A 101 7.89 -2.00 -8.83
CA LEU A 101 8.81 -2.80 -9.65
C LEU A 101 9.40 -1.94 -10.78
N PRO A 102 10.10 -0.82 -10.47
CA PRO A 102 10.61 0.09 -11.47
C PRO A 102 11.55 -0.62 -12.44
N GLY A 103 11.29 -0.49 -13.75
CA GLY A 103 12.11 -1.06 -14.82
C GLY A 103 11.96 -2.58 -15.02
N ILE A 104 11.02 -3.23 -14.34
CA ILE A 104 10.80 -4.68 -14.47
C ILE A 104 9.58 -4.93 -15.36
N ALA A 105 9.81 -5.66 -16.46
CA ALA A 105 8.76 -6.07 -17.37
C ALA A 105 7.77 -7.07 -16.71
N PRO A 106 6.49 -7.09 -17.11
CA PRO A 106 5.48 -7.98 -16.56
C PRO A 106 5.88 -9.46 -16.62
N THR A 107 5.82 -10.14 -15.48
CA THR A 107 6.23 -11.55 -15.33
C THR A 107 5.06 -12.54 -15.35
N GLN A 108 3.83 -12.05 -15.33
CA GLN A 108 2.58 -12.83 -15.24
C GLN A 108 2.48 -13.67 -13.96
N ARG A 109 3.30 -13.38 -12.94
CA ARG A 109 3.32 -14.13 -11.67
C ARG A 109 2.46 -13.46 -10.61
N ARG A 110 1.83 -14.29 -9.79
CA ARG A 110 1.05 -13.85 -8.63
C ARG A 110 2.00 -13.44 -7.51
N VAL A 111 1.66 -12.34 -6.83
CA VAL A 111 2.34 -11.83 -5.64
C VAL A 111 1.34 -11.63 -4.51
N GLU A 112 1.73 -12.03 -3.31
CA GLU A 112 1.03 -11.73 -2.07
C GLU A 112 2.07 -11.32 -1.02
N VAL A 113 1.99 -10.09 -0.53
CA VAL A 113 2.99 -9.53 0.38
C VAL A 113 2.33 -8.74 1.51
N PRO A 114 2.76 -8.94 2.77
CA PRO A 114 2.41 -8.03 3.85
C PRO A 114 2.92 -6.63 3.55
N LEU A 115 2.07 -5.64 3.77
CA LEU A 115 2.36 -4.25 3.52
C LEU A 115 1.88 -3.41 4.71
N VAL A 116 2.66 -2.42 5.10
CA VAL A 116 2.31 -1.46 6.13
C VAL A 116 2.26 -0.07 5.54
N ALA A 117 1.12 0.59 5.68
CA ALA A 117 0.93 1.98 5.34
C ALA A 117 0.87 2.82 6.62
N VAL A 118 1.79 3.78 6.75
CA VAL A 118 1.82 4.76 7.83
C VAL A 118 1.35 6.09 7.27
N VAL A 119 0.17 6.52 7.67
CA VAL A 119 -0.54 7.66 7.09
C VAL A 119 -0.66 8.77 8.12
N GLY A 120 -0.08 9.92 7.84
CA GLY A 120 -0.20 11.13 8.66
C GLY A 120 -1.28 12.05 8.13
N PHE A 121 -1.93 12.77 9.03
CA PHE A 121 -3.04 13.68 8.70
C PHE A 121 -2.76 15.10 9.16
N ARG A 122 -3.30 16.05 8.43
CA ARG A 122 -3.32 17.47 8.79
C ARG A 122 -4.63 18.08 8.29
N GLU A 123 -5.36 18.73 9.20
CA GLU A 123 -6.65 19.38 8.89
C GLU A 123 -7.66 18.44 8.20
N GLY A 124 -7.70 17.17 8.65
CA GLY A 124 -8.62 16.16 8.14
C GLY A 124 -8.24 15.58 6.77
N LYS A 125 -7.06 15.90 6.24
CA LYS A 125 -6.56 15.42 4.95
C LYS A 125 -5.29 14.60 5.13
N VAL A 126 -5.02 13.70 4.19
CA VAL A 126 -3.77 12.93 4.12
C VAL A 126 -2.59 13.88 3.90
N ALA A 127 -1.69 13.97 4.87
CA ALA A 127 -0.49 14.81 4.81
C ALA A 127 0.75 14.03 4.38
N CYS A 128 0.80 12.75 4.68
CA CYS A 128 1.87 11.89 4.21
C CYS A 128 1.45 10.42 4.21
N GLU A 129 2.07 9.67 3.30
CA GLU A 129 2.05 8.22 3.26
C GLU A 129 3.47 7.69 3.20
N ARG A 130 3.78 6.74 4.05
CA ARG A 130 5.02 5.96 4.03
C ARG A 130 4.63 4.49 3.98
N VAL A 131 4.96 3.85 2.87
CA VAL A 131 4.52 2.48 2.59
C VAL A 131 5.72 1.55 2.60
N TYR A 132 5.58 0.46 3.34
CA TYR A 132 6.64 -0.52 3.59
C TYR A 132 6.18 -1.90 3.15
N TRP A 133 7.04 -2.65 2.48
CA TRP A 133 6.87 -4.07 2.17
C TRP A 133 8.23 -4.75 2.04
N ASP A 134 8.23 -6.07 2.01
CA ASP A 134 9.44 -6.85 1.75
C ASP A 134 9.67 -6.98 0.24
N GLN A 135 10.58 -6.17 -0.30
CA GLN A 135 10.93 -6.19 -1.72
C GLN A 135 11.62 -7.49 -2.12
N ALA A 136 12.40 -8.11 -1.23
CA ALA A 136 13.03 -9.39 -1.54
C ALA A 136 11.99 -10.50 -1.72
N SER A 137 10.94 -10.51 -0.90
CA SER A 137 9.80 -11.41 -1.06
C SER A 137 9.09 -11.19 -2.42
N VAL A 138 8.85 -9.94 -2.81
CA VAL A 138 8.25 -9.62 -4.12
C VAL A 138 9.12 -10.14 -5.26
N LEU A 139 10.42 -9.84 -5.24
CA LEU A 139 11.37 -10.28 -6.27
C LEU A 139 11.48 -11.81 -6.37
N LYS A 140 11.41 -12.51 -5.24
CA LYS A 140 11.35 -13.96 -5.19
C LYS A 140 10.09 -14.51 -5.87
N GLN A 141 8.93 -13.95 -5.54
CA GLN A 141 7.65 -14.40 -6.08
C GLN A 141 7.54 -14.19 -7.59
N ILE A 142 8.08 -13.08 -8.11
CA ILE A 142 8.11 -12.84 -9.57
C ILE A 142 9.26 -13.58 -10.30
N GLY A 143 10.10 -14.32 -9.56
CA GLY A 143 11.12 -15.20 -10.12
C GLY A 143 12.43 -14.51 -10.50
N LEU A 144 12.70 -13.32 -9.99
CA LEU A 144 13.95 -12.59 -10.20
C LEU A 144 14.99 -12.86 -9.12
N LEU A 145 14.56 -13.24 -7.90
CA LEU A 145 15.42 -13.66 -6.82
C LEU A 145 15.34 -15.18 -6.69
N THR A 146 16.29 -15.91 -7.28
CA THR A 146 16.23 -17.37 -7.43
C THR A 146 17.21 -18.14 -6.55
N ASP A 147 18.15 -17.46 -5.88
CA ASP A 147 19.12 -18.10 -4.99
C ASP A 147 18.42 -18.64 -3.74
N ALA A 148 18.32 -19.98 -3.65
CA ALA A 148 17.66 -20.67 -2.55
C ALA A 148 18.46 -20.60 -1.22
N SER A 149 19.73 -20.19 -1.24
CA SER A 149 20.55 -20.03 -0.03
C SER A 149 20.23 -18.75 0.73
N LEU A 150 19.56 -17.78 0.10
CA LEU A 150 19.19 -16.53 0.73
C LEU A 150 18.00 -16.74 1.71
N PRO A 151 18.05 -16.14 2.90
CA PRO A 151 16.97 -16.25 3.89
C PRO A 151 15.79 -15.35 3.52
N VAL A 152 15.16 -15.62 2.38
CA VAL A 152 14.03 -14.86 1.84
C VAL A 152 12.81 -15.76 1.71
N CYS A 153 11.69 -15.28 2.26
CA CYS A 153 10.39 -15.95 2.13
C CYS A 153 9.58 -15.37 0.96
N GLY A 154 8.58 -16.13 0.47
CA GLY A 154 7.65 -15.71 -0.57
C GLY A 154 6.25 -15.45 0.00
N ALA A 155 5.21 -15.91 -0.72
CA ALA A 155 3.79 -15.72 -0.36
C ALA A 155 3.40 -16.34 1.00
N GLU A 156 4.19 -17.30 1.51
CA GLU A 156 3.98 -17.89 2.82
C GLU A 156 4.01 -16.87 3.97
N THR A 157 4.67 -15.73 3.81
CA THR A 157 4.65 -14.63 4.80
C THR A 157 3.25 -14.06 4.96
N ALA A 158 2.56 -13.79 3.86
CA ALA A 158 1.18 -13.29 3.85
C ALA A 158 0.21 -14.32 4.48
N SER A 159 0.35 -15.59 4.09
CA SER A 159 -0.44 -16.69 4.65
C SER A 159 -0.27 -16.82 6.17
N LYS A 160 0.96 -16.68 6.66
CA LYS A 160 1.26 -16.74 8.10
C LYS A 160 0.64 -15.58 8.86
N VAL A 161 0.76 -14.34 8.36
CA VAL A 161 0.14 -13.16 8.97
C VAL A 161 -1.37 -13.33 9.09
N LEU A 162 -2.04 -13.75 8.02
CA LEU A 162 -3.49 -13.97 8.02
C LEU A 162 -3.92 -15.07 9.00
N ALA A 163 -3.17 -16.16 9.07
CA ALA A 163 -3.47 -17.27 10.00
C ALA A 163 -3.34 -16.81 11.46
N GLN A 164 -2.30 -16.06 11.79
CA GLN A 164 -2.06 -15.54 13.14
C GLN A 164 -3.11 -14.51 13.56
N ALA A 165 -3.50 -13.59 12.67
CA ALA A 165 -4.54 -12.61 12.94
C ALA A 165 -5.90 -13.26 13.23
N ARG A 166 -6.27 -14.30 12.49
CA ARG A 166 -7.49 -15.09 12.74
C ARG A 166 -7.46 -15.85 14.08
N GLY A 167 -6.30 -16.41 14.44
CA GLY A 167 -6.11 -17.10 15.71
C GLY A 167 -6.26 -16.20 16.93
N THR A 168 -5.75 -14.97 16.87
CA THR A 168 -5.91 -13.95 17.92
C THR A 168 -7.36 -13.46 18.05
N ALA A 169 -8.11 -13.39 16.97
CA ALA A 169 -9.53 -13.03 16.99
C ALA A 169 -10.39 -14.14 17.64
N ALA A 170 -10.05 -15.41 17.44
CA ALA A 170 -10.77 -16.55 18.03
C ALA A 170 -10.51 -16.73 19.55
N GLY A 171 -9.39 -16.24 20.06
CA GLY A 171 -9.02 -16.32 21.48
C GLY A 171 -9.60 -15.21 22.38
N LYS A 172 -10.36 -14.27 21.83
CA LYS A 172 -10.99 -13.14 22.55
C LYS A 172 -12.49 -13.34 22.85
N LYS A 173 -12.96 -14.60 22.93
CA LYS A 173 -14.33 -14.92 23.36
C LYS A 173 -14.38 -15.33 24.83
#